data_f529773c095fe4b67a8f8a04ade077c0
#
_entry.id   f529773c095fe4b67a8f8a04ade077c0
#
_cell.length_a   1.000
_cell.length_b   1.000
_cell.length_c   1.000
_cell.angle_alpha   90.00
_cell.angle_beta   90.00
_cell.angle_gamma   90.00
#
_symmetry.space_group_name_H-M   'P 1'
#
loop_
_entity.id
_entity.type
_entity.pdbx_description
1 polymer ?
#
loop_
_entity_poly.entity_id
_entity_poly.type
_entity_poly.pdbx_seq_one_letter_code
_entity_poly.pdbx_strand_id
1 'polypeptide(L)'
;DYVDYAKKDADGIVREDLLLTMSEKLNEVVDRLEKLGLVILKDENGKYVTRGNRNLKINGENIKPILAEAALQKENVSVLNRVNIIDYAVEGNRIKGAYGIGIENDTFYIIEAKAVIIATGGAAGLYKPNNPGFSRHKMWYPPFNTGAGYAMGIKAGAEMTTFEMRFIALR
;
A
#
# COMPACT_ATOMS: atom_id res chain seq x y z
N ASP A 1 -18.44 12.93 1.53
CA ASP A 1 -17.85 13.24 0.23
C ASP A 1 -16.89 12.17 -0.30
N TYR A 2 -15.75 11.92 0.38
CA TYR A 2 -14.81 10.87 -0.03
C TYR A 2 -15.40 9.48 0.21
N VAL A 3 -16.03 9.27 1.35
CA VAL A 3 -16.70 8.01 1.71
C VAL A 3 -17.86 7.72 0.78
N ASP A 4 -18.72 8.70 0.52
CA ASP A 4 -19.86 8.56 -0.40
C ASP A 4 -19.41 8.22 -1.82
N TYR A 5 -18.32 8.84 -2.27
CA TYR A 5 -17.74 8.52 -3.56
C TYR A 5 -17.23 7.09 -3.63
N ALA A 6 -16.43 6.66 -2.65
CA ALA A 6 -15.88 5.31 -2.62
C ALA A 6 -16.98 4.26 -2.49
N LYS A 7 -18.01 4.53 -1.68
CA LYS A 7 -19.18 3.67 -1.54
C LYS A 7 -19.94 3.50 -2.84
N LYS A 8 -20.15 4.60 -3.56
CA LYS A 8 -20.83 4.57 -4.87
C LYS A 8 -20.01 3.83 -5.91
N ASP A 9 -18.69 4.05 -5.94
CA ASP A 9 -17.79 3.44 -6.92
C ASP A 9 -17.63 1.93 -6.70
N ALA A 10 -17.80 1.47 -5.48
CA ALA A 10 -17.69 0.07 -5.07
C ALA A 10 -19.03 -0.62 -4.79
N ASP A 11 -20.14 -0.09 -5.32
CA ASP A 11 -21.50 -0.65 -5.12
C ASP A 11 -21.84 -0.98 -3.63
N GLY A 12 -21.34 -0.15 -2.71
CA GLY A 12 -21.59 -0.31 -1.27
C GLY A 12 -20.61 -1.25 -0.56
N ILE A 13 -19.73 -1.95 -1.26
CA ILE A 13 -18.78 -2.91 -0.66
C ILE A 13 -17.57 -2.15 -0.13
N VAL A 14 -17.74 -1.44 0.98
CA VAL A 14 -16.68 -0.66 1.63
C VAL A 14 -16.81 -0.69 3.15
N ARG A 15 -15.71 -0.48 3.85
CA ARG A 15 -15.65 -0.17 5.27
C ARG A 15 -15.66 1.36 5.43
N GLU A 16 -16.85 1.91 5.62
CA GLU A 16 -17.07 3.36 5.70
C GLU A 16 -16.30 4.00 6.85
N ASP A 17 -16.19 3.33 7.98
CA ASP A 17 -15.43 3.75 9.15
C ASP A 17 -13.93 3.90 8.86
N LEU A 18 -13.34 2.95 8.15
CA LEU A 18 -11.92 3.02 7.75
C LEU A 18 -11.69 4.11 6.70
N LEU A 19 -12.59 4.25 5.74
CA LEU A 19 -12.53 5.32 4.74
C LEU A 19 -12.65 6.71 5.36
N LEU A 20 -13.53 6.87 6.36
CA LEU A 20 -13.67 8.12 7.10
C LEU A 20 -12.37 8.48 7.80
N THR A 21 -11.83 7.56 8.60
CA THR A 21 -10.56 7.74 9.31
C THR A 21 -9.42 8.13 8.36
N MET A 22 -9.34 7.51 7.19
CA MET A 22 -8.35 7.85 6.17
C MET A 22 -8.59 9.24 5.60
N SER A 23 -9.86 9.58 5.29
CA SER A 23 -10.22 10.85 4.66
C SER A 23 -9.90 12.07 5.53
N GLU A 24 -10.02 11.94 6.85
CA GLU A 24 -9.68 12.99 7.81
C GLU A 24 -8.19 13.38 7.78
N LYS A 25 -7.33 12.49 7.31
CA LYS A 25 -5.88 12.69 7.25
C LYS A 25 -5.33 13.03 5.86
N LEU A 26 -6.13 12.94 4.81
CA LEU A 26 -5.65 13.12 3.44
C LEU A 26 -4.95 14.46 3.21
N ASN A 27 -5.53 15.57 3.66
CA ASN A 27 -4.94 16.90 3.45
C ASN A 27 -3.63 17.05 4.22
N GLU A 28 -3.57 16.57 5.47
CA GLU A 28 -2.34 16.58 6.26
C GLU A 28 -1.22 15.76 5.58
N VAL A 29 -1.57 14.62 5.02
CA VAL A 29 -0.61 13.77 4.29
C VAL A 29 -0.12 14.47 3.02
N VAL A 30 -0.99 15.15 2.26
CA VAL A 30 -0.60 15.93 1.08
C VAL A 30 0.40 17.01 1.45
N ASP A 31 0.14 17.77 2.51
CA ASP A 31 1.05 18.83 2.99
C ASP A 31 2.41 18.26 3.43
N ARG A 32 2.42 17.09 4.06
CA ARG A 32 3.66 16.40 4.43
C ARG A 32 4.45 15.94 3.22
N LEU A 33 3.79 15.36 2.21
CA LEU A 33 4.44 14.93 0.97
C LEU A 33 5.04 16.12 0.21
N GLU A 34 4.35 17.25 0.15
CA GLU A 34 4.87 18.46 -0.47
C GLU A 34 6.12 18.97 0.27
N LYS A 35 6.10 18.98 1.61
CA LYS A 35 7.28 19.32 2.42
C LYS A 35 8.46 18.39 2.24
N LEU A 36 8.22 17.13 1.89
CA LEU A 36 9.25 16.15 1.55
C LEU A 36 9.76 16.30 0.11
N GLY A 37 9.20 17.22 -0.68
CA GLY A 37 9.65 17.50 -2.04
C GLY A 37 8.77 16.92 -3.15
N LEU A 38 7.58 16.38 -2.82
CA LEU A 38 6.64 15.98 -3.86
C LEU A 38 6.15 17.21 -4.62
N VAL A 39 6.33 17.21 -5.92
CA VAL A 39 5.84 18.29 -6.77
C VAL A 39 4.35 18.13 -7.01
N ILE A 40 3.58 19.06 -6.48
CA ILE A 40 2.13 19.20 -6.69
C ILE A 40 1.91 20.44 -7.55
N LEU A 41 1.19 20.29 -8.66
CA LEU A 41 0.93 21.41 -9.56
C LEU A 41 0.03 22.44 -8.89
N LYS A 42 0.46 23.71 -8.93
CA LYS A 42 -0.32 24.87 -8.47
C LYS A 42 -0.59 25.81 -9.62
N ASP A 43 -1.71 26.48 -9.58
CA ASP A 43 -2.06 27.58 -10.48
C ASP A 43 -1.32 28.87 -10.12
N GLU A 44 -1.54 29.94 -10.89
CA GLU A 44 -0.95 31.26 -10.69
C GLU A 44 -1.31 31.92 -9.35
N ASN A 45 -2.38 31.47 -8.70
CA ASN A 45 -2.81 31.91 -7.37
C ASN A 45 -2.28 31.01 -6.23
N GLY A 46 -1.44 30.02 -6.54
CA GLY A 46 -0.90 29.08 -5.57
C GLY A 46 -1.88 27.98 -5.13
N LYS A 47 -3.03 27.85 -5.78
CA LYS A 47 -4.01 26.81 -5.48
C LYS A 47 -3.67 25.52 -6.22
N TYR A 48 -3.87 24.38 -5.57
CA TYR A 48 -3.64 23.08 -6.19
C TYR A 48 -4.50 22.87 -7.44
N VAL A 49 -3.86 22.46 -8.53
CA VAL A 49 -4.54 22.07 -9.76
C VAL A 49 -5.12 20.68 -9.59
N THR A 50 -6.42 20.56 -9.84
CA THR A 50 -7.13 19.28 -9.75
C THR A 50 -7.37 18.66 -11.13
N ARG A 51 -7.47 17.34 -11.16
CA ARG A 51 -8.01 16.59 -12.27
C ARG A 51 -9.43 16.16 -11.89
N GLY A 52 -10.44 16.77 -12.52
CA GLY A 52 -11.80 16.69 -12.01
C GLY A 52 -11.91 17.39 -10.65
N ASN A 53 -12.82 16.95 -9.81
CA ASN A 53 -13.15 17.63 -8.55
C ASN A 53 -12.39 17.09 -7.32
N ARG A 54 -11.56 16.03 -7.47
CA ARG A 54 -11.03 15.28 -6.31
C ARG A 54 -9.55 14.96 -6.37
N ASN A 55 -8.99 14.81 -7.55
CA ASN A 55 -7.62 14.33 -7.70
C ASN A 55 -6.66 15.49 -7.92
N LEU A 56 -5.64 15.61 -7.09
CA LEU A 56 -4.56 16.55 -7.30
C LEU A 56 -3.68 16.10 -8.47
N LYS A 57 -3.17 17.05 -9.24
CA LYS A 57 -2.14 16.78 -10.24
C LYS A 57 -0.79 16.73 -9.55
N ILE A 58 -0.22 15.55 -9.48
CA ILE A 58 1.09 15.29 -8.88
C ILE A 58 2.03 14.63 -9.88
N ASN A 59 3.33 14.76 -9.65
CA ASN A 59 4.32 13.88 -10.26
C ASN A 59 4.47 12.62 -9.40
N GLY A 60 3.59 11.65 -9.62
CA GLY A 60 3.49 10.43 -8.81
C GLY A 60 4.70 9.50 -8.89
N GLU A 61 5.53 9.64 -9.91
CA GLU A 61 6.73 8.82 -10.09
C GLU A 61 7.76 9.05 -8.98
N ASN A 62 7.79 10.24 -8.41
CA ASN A 62 8.74 10.62 -7.36
C ASN A 62 8.29 10.27 -5.94
N ILE A 63 7.04 9.84 -5.72
CA ILE A 63 6.54 9.53 -4.37
C ILE A 63 7.39 8.46 -3.69
N LYS A 64 7.67 7.35 -4.37
CA LYS A 64 8.41 6.23 -3.78
C LYS A 64 9.85 6.60 -3.42
N PRO A 65 10.65 7.22 -4.31
CA PRO A 65 11.98 7.70 -3.96
C PRO A 65 11.98 8.68 -2.78
N ILE A 66 11.09 9.67 -2.78
CA ILE A 66 10.98 10.68 -1.72
C ILE A 66 10.69 10.02 -0.36
N LEU A 67 9.73 9.10 -0.31
CA LEU A 67 9.39 8.41 0.93
C LEU A 67 10.49 7.45 1.40
N ALA A 68 11.16 6.77 0.47
CA ALA A 68 12.31 5.91 0.79
C ALA A 68 13.46 6.71 1.39
N GLU A 69 13.82 7.84 0.79
CA GLU A 69 14.85 8.73 1.30
C GLU A 69 14.48 9.30 2.67
N ALA A 70 13.24 9.78 2.82
CA ALA A 70 12.75 10.28 4.10
C ALA A 70 12.80 9.22 5.21
N ALA A 71 12.55 7.95 4.89
CA ALA A 71 12.67 6.85 5.85
C ALA A 71 14.13 6.59 6.23
N LEU A 72 15.04 6.56 5.25
CA LEU A 72 16.48 6.34 5.47
C LEU A 72 17.13 7.43 6.31
N GLN A 73 16.62 8.65 6.28
CA GLN A 73 17.12 9.78 7.07
C GLN A 73 16.67 9.74 8.55
N LYS A 74 15.82 8.79 8.94
CA LYS A 74 15.34 8.68 10.31
C LYS A 74 16.26 7.79 11.15
N GLU A 75 16.84 8.32 12.20
CA GLU A 75 17.75 7.60 13.09
C GLU A 75 17.10 6.38 13.78
N ASN A 76 15.78 6.45 14.00
CA ASN A 76 15.01 5.39 14.64
C ASN A 76 14.36 4.41 13.67
N VAL A 77 14.73 4.45 12.38
CA VAL A 77 14.22 3.56 11.34
C VAL A 77 15.38 2.72 10.78
N SER A 78 15.24 1.41 10.84
CA SER A 78 16.14 0.46 10.19
C SER A 78 15.47 -0.10 8.95
N VAL A 79 16.10 0.08 7.79
CA VAL A 79 15.61 -0.45 6.52
C VAL A 79 16.38 -1.70 6.16
N LEU A 80 15.69 -2.83 6.11
CA LEU A 80 16.24 -4.12 5.70
C LEU A 80 15.87 -4.40 4.24
N ASN A 81 16.73 -4.02 3.32
CA ASN A 81 16.56 -4.35 1.90
C ASN A 81 16.85 -5.82 1.63
N ARG A 82 16.22 -6.38 0.60
CA ARG A 82 16.44 -7.76 0.16
C ARG A 82 16.14 -8.81 1.23
N VAL A 83 15.24 -8.48 2.16
CA VAL A 83 14.70 -9.45 3.12
C VAL A 83 13.25 -9.78 2.75
N ASN A 84 12.99 -11.03 2.46
CA ASN A 84 11.65 -11.52 2.17
C ASN A 84 11.01 -12.04 3.46
N ILE A 85 9.96 -11.40 3.92
CA ILE A 85 9.19 -11.88 5.07
C ILE A 85 8.35 -13.09 4.62
N ILE A 86 8.46 -14.19 5.37
CA ILE A 86 7.86 -15.47 5.01
C ILE A 86 6.74 -15.90 5.95
N ASP A 87 6.75 -15.44 7.20
CA ASP A 87 5.66 -15.70 8.16
C ASP A 87 5.74 -14.71 9.34
N TYR A 88 4.68 -14.68 10.15
CA TYR A 88 4.64 -13.91 11.39
C TYR A 88 4.80 -14.81 12.61
N ALA A 89 5.53 -14.32 13.61
CA ALA A 89 5.60 -14.95 14.92
C ALA A 89 4.37 -14.53 15.74
N VAL A 90 3.53 -15.51 16.08
CA VAL A 90 2.30 -15.30 16.87
C VAL A 90 2.34 -16.20 18.08
N GLU A 91 2.06 -15.66 19.25
CA GLU A 91 1.92 -16.41 20.50
C GLU A 91 0.55 -16.13 21.11
N GLY A 92 -0.27 -17.18 21.22
CA GLY A 92 -1.69 -16.98 21.54
C GLY A 92 -2.38 -16.09 20.51
N ASN A 93 -2.98 -15.00 20.95
CA ASN A 93 -3.62 -14.00 20.09
C ASN A 93 -2.81 -12.68 20.00
N ARG A 94 -1.48 -12.78 20.06
CA ARG A 94 -0.60 -11.61 20.04
C ARG A 94 0.54 -11.80 19.06
N ILE A 95 0.75 -10.80 18.20
CA ILE A 95 1.92 -10.73 17.34
C ILE A 95 3.18 -10.52 18.18
N LYS A 96 4.25 -11.22 17.82
CA LYS A 96 5.58 -11.10 18.45
C LYS A 96 6.63 -10.62 17.47
N GLY A 97 6.36 -10.69 16.16
CA GLY A 97 7.29 -10.27 15.14
C GLY A 97 7.09 -11.00 13.82
N ALA A 98 8.17 -11.19 13.10
CA ALA A 98 8.17 -11.81 11.78
C ALA A 98 9.44 -12.64 11.55
N TYR A 99 9.32 -13.61 10.65
CA TYR A 99 10.45 -14.37 10.11
C TYR A 99 10.75 -13.92 8.68
N GLY A 100 12.02 -13.78 8.36
CA GLY A 100 12.46 -13.37 7.03
C GLY A 100 13.65 -14.17 6.53
N ILE A 101 13.83 -14.14 5.21
CA ILE A 101 14.99 -14.72 4.55
C ILE A 101 15.67 -13.62 3.73
N GLY A 102 16.97 -13.46 3.94
CA GLY A 102 17.80 -12.60 3.10
C GLY A 102 18.00 -13.23 1.72
N ILE A 103 17.62 -12.51 0.67
CA ILE A 103 17.62 -13.06 -0.69
C ILE A 103 19.04 -13.20 -1.24
N GLU A 104 19.98 -12.38 -0.76
CA GLU A 104 21.34 -12.29 -1.28
C GLU A 104 22.40 -12.95 -0.38
N ASN A 105 22.05 -13.30 0.86
CA ASN A 105 23.04 -13.69 1.88
C ASN A 105 22.67 -14.96 2.66
N ASP A 106 21.65 -15.71 2.25
CA ASP A 106 21.17 -16.95 2.88
C ASP A 106 20.92 -16.80 4.41
N THR A 107 20.65 -15.57 4.86
CA THR A 107 20.46 -15.27 6.28
C THR A 107 19.01 -15.47 6.67
N PHE A 108 18.75 -16.17 7.75
CA PHE A 108 17.43 -16.24 8.37
C PHE A 108 17.29 -15.13 9.42
N TYR A 109 16.25 -14.34 9.29
CA TYR A 109 15.94 -13.22 10.19
C TYR A 109 14.82 -13.59 11.16
N ILE A 110 15.05 -13.31 12.42
CA ILE A 110 14.02 -13.31 13.46
C ILE A 110 13.87 -11.85 13.90
N ILE A 111 12.73 -11.25 13.57
CA ILE A 111 12.46 -9.86 13.84
C ILE A 111 11.45 -9.78 14.97
N GLU A 112 11.86 -9.34 16.13
CA GLU A 112 10.96 -9.10 17.26
C GLU A 112 10.28 -7.74 17.11
N ALA A 113 8.95 -7.71 17.26
CA ALA A 113 8.17 -6.48 17.13
C ALA A 113 6.93 -6.51 18.03
N LYS A 114 6.59 -5.37 18.60
CA LYS A 114 5.36 -5.19 19.39
C LYS A 114 4.11 -5.06 18.51
N ALA A 115 4.29 -4.60 17.27
CA ALA A 115 3.25 -4.46 16.26
C ALA A 115 3.85 -4.64 14.86
N VAL A 116 3.03 -5.08 13.91
CA VAL A 116 3.43 -5.27 12.51
C VAL A 116 2.42 -4.57 11.61
N ILE A 117 2.92 -3.79 10.65
CA ILE A 117 2.13 -3.20 9.60
C ILE A 117 2.40 -3.96 8.30
N ILE A 118 1.34 -4.48 7.67
CA ILE A 118 1.42 -5.18 6.39
C ILE A 118 1.13 -4.16 5.28
N ALA A 119 2.14 -3.86 4.47
CA ALA A 119 2.04 -2.90 3.36
C ALA A 119 2.61 -3.49 2.06
N THR A 120 2.30 -4.76 1.79
CA THR A 120 2.87 -5.55 0.69
C THR A 120 2.22 -5.29 -0.67
N GLY A 121 1.26 -4.39 -0.73
CA GLY A 121 0.53 -4.06 -1.96
C GLY A 121 -0.52 -5.09 -2.34
N GLY A 122 -1.12 -4.91 -3.51
CA GLY A 122 -2.21 -5.76 -4.00
C GLY A 122 -1.73 -7.08 -4.59
N ALA A 123 -2.59 -8.09 -4.53
CA ALA A 123 -2.31 -9.45 -5.05
C ALA A 123 -2.64 -9.56 -6.56
N ALA A 124 -1.99 -8.76 -7.38
CA ALA A 124 -2.25 -8.70 -8.82
C ALA A 124 -1.99 -10.03 -9.55
N GLY A 125 -1.05 -10.83 -9.06
CA GLY A 125 -0.69 -12.12 -9.66
C GLY A 125 -1.59 -13.30 -9.27
N LEU A 126 -2.58 -13.07 -8.40
CA LEU A 126 -3.45 -14.13 -7.89
C LEU A 126 -4.45 -14.63 -8.94
N TYR A 127 -4.95 -13.75 -9.79
CA TYR A 127 -5.98 -14.05 -10.78
C TYR A 127 -5.44 -13.99 -12.20
N LYS A 128 -6.00 -14.80 -13.08
CA LYS A 128 -5.75 -14.70 -14.53
C LYS A 128 -6.56 -13.54 -15.10
N PRO A 129 -6.00 -12.77 -16.04
CA PRO A 129 -6.77 -11.81 -16.80
C PRO A 129 -7.91 -12.49 -17.58
N ASN A 130 -9.09 -11.87 -17.61
CA ASN A 130 -10.22 -12.38 -18.41
C ASN A 130 -10.05 -12.10 -19.90
N ASN A 131 -9.20 -11.17 -20.28
CA ASN A 131 -8.93 -10.83 -21.67
C ASN A 131 -7.89 -11.79 -22.26
N PRO A 132 -8.22 -12.54 -23.35
CA PRO A 132 -7.28 -13.48 -23.98
C PRO A 132 -5.98 -12.82 -24.49
N GLY A 133 -6.01 -11.52 -24.80
CA GLY A 133 -4.82 -10.75 -25.18
C GLY A 133 -3.87 -10.38 -24.05
N PHE A 134 -4.28 -10.61 -22.80
CA PHE A 134 -3.47 -10.31 -21.62
C PHE A 134 -2.85 -11.60 -21.06
N SER A 135 -1.55 -11.55 -20.85
CA SER A 135 -0.81 -12.57 -20.10
C SER A 135 -0.28 -11.98 -18.81
N ARG A 136 0.29 -12.81 -17.94
CA ARG A 136 0.99 -12.33 -16.73
C ARG A 136 2.04 -11.26 -17.04
N HIS A 137 2.66 -11.30 -18.19
CA HIS A 137 3.68 -10.35 -18.62
C HIS A 137 3.10 -9.01 -19.15
N LYS A 138 1.81 -8.94 -19.39
CA LYS A 138 1.11 -7.73 -19.86
C LYS A 138 0.18 -7.14 -18.80
N MET A 139 0.32 -7.54 -17.56
CA MET A 139 -0.46 -6.95 -16.46
C MET A 139 0.13 -5.59 -16.06
N TRP A 140 -0.74 -4.70 -15.63
CA TRP A 140 -0.35 -3.37 -15.16
C TRP A 140 0.51 -3.41 -13.89
N TYR A 141 0.23 -4.35 -13.01
CA TYR A 141 0.96 -4.55 -11.76
C TYR A 141 1.89 -5.76 -11.84
N PRO A 142 2.91 -5.82 -10.95
CA PRO A 142 3.82 -6.96 -10.91
C PRO A 142 3.07 -8.28 -10.74
N PRO A 143 3.24 -9.25 -11.64
CA PRO A 143 2.50 -10.51 -11.60
C PRO A 143 2.97 -11.44 -10.49
N PHE A 144 4.04 -11.09 -9.79
CA PHE A 144 4.62 -11.90 -8.71
C PHE A 144 3.98 -11.63 -7.35
N ASN A 145 3.16 -10.58 -7.21
CA ASN A 145 2.34 -10.34 -6.03
C ASN A 145 1.17 -11.32 -6.00
N THR A 146 1.39 -12.49 -5.41
CA THR A 146 0.43 -13.60 -5.40
C THR A 146 -0.36 -13.73 -4.10
N GLY A 147 -0.37 -12.68 -3.27
CA GLY A 147 -1.17 -12.62 -2.05
C GLY A 147 -0.48 -13.18 -0.80
N ALA A 148 0.84 -13.37 -0.81
CA ALA A 148 1.58 -13.86 0.36
C ALA A 148 1.33 -12.99 1.61
N GLY A 149 1.32 -11.66 1.47
CA GLY A 149 1.01 -10.76 2.58
C GLY A 149 -0.39 -10.95 3.14
N TYR A 150 -1.39 -11.20 2.28
CA TYR A 150 -2.75 -11.53 2.72
C TYR A 150 -2.79 -12.87 3.47
N ALA A 151 -2.14 -13.90 2.91
CA ALA A 151 -2.08 -15.22 3.52
C ALA A 151 -1.44 -15.17 4.92
N MET A 152 -0.33 -14.46 5.07
CA MET A 152 0.33 -14.26 6.37
C MET A 152 -0.56 -13.51 7.37
N GLY A 153 -1.27 -12.47 6.91
CA GLY A 153 -2.23 -11.74 7.74
C GLY A 153 -3.37 -12.63 8.24
N ILE A 154 -3.97 -13.41 7.35
CA ILE A 154 -5.04 -14.37 7.69
C ILE A 154 -4.54 -15.42 8.68
N LYS A 155 -3.37 -16.00 8.44
CA LYS A 155 -2.75 -16.98 9.36
C LYS A 155 -2.50 -16.38 10.75
N ALA A 156 -2.14 -15.11 10.81
CA ALA A 156 -1.95 -14.39 12.07
C ALA A 156 -3.25 -13.96 12.76
N GLY A 157 -4.41 -14.26 12.18
CA GLY A 157 -5.72 -13.94 12.74
C GLY A 157 -6.24 -12.53 12.41
N ALA A 158 -5.65 -11.85 11.42
CA ALA A 158 -6.14 -10.54 11.00
C ALA A 158 -7.49 -10.65 10.28
N GLU A 159 -8.40 -9.75 10.59
CA GLU A 159 -9.63 -9.57 9.83
C GLU A 159 -9.33 -8.94 8.47
N MET A 160 -9.98 -9.45 7.44
CA MET A 160 -9.80 -8.99 6.07
C MET A 160 -11.07 -8.36 5.55
N THR A 161 -10.91 -7.34 4.71
CA THR A 161 -12.04 -6.63 4.10
C THR A 161 -11.82 -6.42 2.61
N THR A 162 -12.90 -6.27 1.87
CA THR A 162 -12.90 -5.88 0.44
C THR A 162 -12.22 -6.87 -0.50
N PHE A 163 -12.17 -8.16 -0.17
CA PHE A 163 -11.64 -9.20 -1.07
C PHE A 163 -12.44 -9.36 -2.37
N GLU A 164 -13.69 -8.94 -2.39
CA GLU A 164 -14.55 -8.93 -3.56
C GLU A 164 -14.09 -7.94 -4.63
N MET A 165 -13.36 -6.91 -4.21
CA MET A 165 -12.90 -5.83 -5.09
C MET A 165 -11.66 -6.26 -5.86
N ARG A 166 -11.83 -6.48 -7.15
CA ARG A 166 -10.78 -6.93 -8.08
C ARG A 166 -10.81 -6.10 -9.35
N PHE A 167 -10.59 -4.80 -9.23
CA PHE A 167 -10.60 -3.93 -10.38
C PHE A 167 -9.32 -3.10 -10.47
N ILE A 168 -9.05 -2.64 -11.67
CA ILE A 168 -8.08 -1.59 -11.94
C ILE A 168 -8.80 -0.47 -12.68
N ALA A 169 -8.64 0.75 -12.19
CA ALA A 169 -9.16 1.92 -12.87
C ALA A 169 -8.32 2.16 -14.14
N LEU A 170 -8.92 1.95 -15.30
CA LEU A 170 -8.37 2.40 -16.58
C LEU A 170 -8.59 3.92 -16.69
N ARG A 171 -7.53 4.66 -16.93
CA ARG A 171 -7.54 6.12 -17.07
C ARG A 171 -7.14 6.54 -18.47
#